data_093d1cdc05f5ba7d62a609b65f2ab7ce
#
_entry.id   093d1cdc05f5ba7d62a609b65f2ab7ce
#
_cell.length_a   1.000
_cell.length_b   1.000
_cell.length_c   1.000
_cell.angle_alpha   90.00
_cell.angle_beta   90.00
_cell.angle_gamma   90.00
#
_symmetry.space_group_name_H-M   'P 1'
#
loop_
_entity.id
_entity.type
_entity.pdbx_description
1 polymer ?
#
loop_
_entity_poly.entity_id
_entity_poly.type
_entity_poly.pdbx_seq_one_letter_code
_entity_poly.pdbx_strand_id
1 'polypeptide(L)'
;MRNDAQPTVLIVDDSAENLHVLSGLLQSDYRVRAATSGERCLELARSHPTPDLILLDVMMPGLDGYQTLERLRADPFTREIPVIFVTAVGGSEAQLHGLAVGAVDYISKPIDPPLVLARVNTQIELKQARDWLKDKNAWLESEVARRMAENETIQTI
;
A
#
# COMPACT_ATOMS: atom_id res chain seq x y z
N MET A 1 -18.26 -15.65 -0.25
CA MET A 1 -18.16 -15.10 1.10
C MET A 1 -16.85 -14.33 1.23
N ARG A 2 -16.93 -13.05 1.54
CA ARG A 2 -15.70 -12.27 1.73
C ARG A 2 -15.02 -12.73 3.01
N ASN A 3 -13.78 -13.12 2.85
CA ASN A 3 -12.94 -13.46 3.98
C ASN A 3 -12.40 -12.14 4.57
N ASP A 4 -12.53 -11.94 5.88
CA ASP A 4 -11.98 -10.77 6.56
C ASP A 4 -10.46 -10.67 6.39
N ALA A 5 -9.82 -11.75 5.97
CA ALA A 5 -8.39 -11.81 5.67
C ALA A 5 -8.03 -11.33 4.26
N GLN A 6 -9.01 -10.96 3.42
CA GLN A 6 -8.69 -10.42 2.09
C GLN A 6 -7.95 -9.10 2.22
N PRO A 7 -6.83 -8.94 1.51
CA PRO A 7 -6.14 -7.65 1.49
C PRO A 7 -7.00 -6.55 0.87
N THR A 8 -6.81 -5.34 1.36
CA THR A 8 -7.53 -4.16 0.87
C THR A 8 -6.64 -3.38 -0.08
N VAL A 9 -7.15 -3.10 -1.28
CA VAL A 9 -6.48 -2.25 -2.28
C VAL A 9 -7.30 -0.99 -2.45
N LEU A 10 -6.67 0.16 -2.25
CA LEU A 10 -7.27 1.46 -2.51
C LEU A 10 -6.85 1.91 -3.89
N ILE A 11 -7.82 2.16 -4.75
CA ILE A 11 -7.57 2.67 -6.10
C ILE A 11 -7.96 4.14 -6.17
N VAL A 12 -7.07 4.96 -6.74
CA VAL A 12 -7.23 6.42 -6.76
C VAL A 12 -7.04 6.94 -8.18
N ASP A 13 -8.08 7.49 -8.75
CA ASP A 13 -8.09 8.05 -10.11
C ASP A 13 -9.27 9.00 -10.21
N ASP A 14 -9.10 10.15 -10.84
CA ASP A 14 -10.20 11.11 -11.01
C ASP A 14 -11.23 10.68 -12.07
N SER A 15 -10.91 9.64 -12.85
CA SER A 15 -11.82 9.06 -13.82
C SER A 15 -12.62 7.91 -13.19
N ALA A 16 -13.94 8.07 -13.10
CA ALA A 16 -14.82 7.01 -12.61
C ALA A 16 -14.75 5.76 -13.48
N GLU A 17 -14.54 5.93 -14.80
CA GLU A 17 -14.40 4.83 -15.74
C GLU A 17 -13.15 3.98 -15.42
N ASN A 18 -12.02 4.63 -15.16
CA ASN A 18 -10.78 3.93 -14.78
C ASN A 18 -10.95 3.18 -13.47
N LEU A 19 -11.62 3.79 -12.49
CA LEU A 19 -11.90 3.14 -11.21
C LEU A 19 -12.78 1.91 -11.41
N HIS A 20 -13.76 2.00 -12.28
CA HIS A 20 -14.65 0.87 -12.58
C HIS A 20 -13.88 -0.30 -13.19
N VAL A 21 -13.01 -0.03 -14.15
CA VAL A 21 -12.17 -1.05 -14.79
C VAL A 21 -11.26 -1.73 -13.77
N LEU A 22 -10.53 -0.94 -12.97
CA LEU A 22 -9.62 -1.48 -11.97
C LEU A 22 -10.36 -2.25 -10.87
N SER A 23 -11.51 -1.75 -10.44
CA SER A 23 -12.33 -2.44 -9.45
C SER A 23 -12.80 -3.80 -9.95
N GLY A 24 -13.29 -3.86 -11.18
CA GLY A 24 -13.70 -5.12 -11.80
C GLY A 24 -12.59 -6.14 -11.90
N LEU A 25 -11.37 -5.65 -12.14
CA LEU A 25 -10.19 -6.50 -12.27
C LEU A 25 -9.73 -7.06 -10.92
N LEU A 26 -9.85 -6.30 -9.85
CA LEU A 26 -9.27 -6.63 -8.55
C LEU A 26 -10.26 -7.26 -7.55
N GLN A 27 -11.55 -7.06 -7.74
CA GLN A 27 -12.55 -7.41 -6.72
C GLN A 27 -12.67 -8.91 -6.41
N SER A 28 -12.18 -9.79 -7.31
CA SER A 28 -12.23 -11.23 -7.06
C SER A 28 -11.30 -11.67 -5.95
N ASP A 29 -10.13 -11.02 -5.84
CA ASP A 29 -9.08 -11.43 -4.92
C ASP A 29 -8.86 -10.44 -3.77
N TYR A 30 -9.33 -9.21 -3.93
CA TYR A 30 -9.06 -8.14 -2.96
C TYR A 30 -10.32 -7.40 -2.58
N ARG A 31 -10.29 -6.81 -1.38
CA ARG A 31 -11.29 -5.82 -0.99
C ARG A 31 -10.89 -4.50 -1.63
N VAL A 32 -11.76 -3.93 -2.47
CA VAL A 32 -11.45 -2.72 -3.21
C VAL A 32 -12.14 -1.52 -2.59
N ARG A 33 -11.38 -0.46 -2.35
CA ARG A 33 -11.89 0.87 -1.99
C ARG A 33 -11.45 1.84 -3.08
N ALA A 34 -12.22 2.90 -3.30
CA ALA A 34 -11.95 3.84 -4.39
C ALA A 34 -12.02 5.28 -3.90
N ALA A 35 -11.12 6.11 -4.46
CA ALA A 35 -11.11 7.54 -4.23
C ALA A 35 -10.94 8.27 -5.57
N THR A 36 -11.58 9.42 -5.72
CA THR A 36 -11.52 10.22 -6.95
C THR A 36 -10.57 11.41 -6.84
N SER A 37 -9.90 11.56 -5.71
CA SER A 37 -8.97 12.67 -5.49
C SER A 37 -7.86 12.27 -4.52
N GLY A 38 -6.78 13.03 -4.52
CA GLY A 38 -5.69 12.84 -3.57
C GLY A 38 -6.14 13.09 -2.13
N GLU A 39 -6.96 14.10 -1.91
CA GLU A 39 -7.50 14.42 -0.59
C GLU A 39 -8.33 13.26 -0.04
N ARG A 40 -9.18 12.67 -0.87
CA ARG A 40 -9.98 11.51 -0.46
C ARG A 40 -9.12 10.28 -0.21
N CYS A 41 -8.06 10.11 -1.01
CA CYS A 41 -7.07 9.06 -0.79
C CYS A 41 -6.47 9.15 0.61
N LEU A 42 -6.08 10.34 1.04
CA LEU A 42 -5.50 10.55 2.36
C LEU A 42 -6.48 10.20 3.49
N GLU A 43 -7.75 10.57 3.33
CA GLU A 43 -8.79 10.22 4.31
C GLU A 43 -8.98 8.71 4.41
N LEU A 44 -9.11 8.04 3.26
CA LEU A 44 -9.37 6.61 3.22
C LEU A 44 -8.16 5.79 3.67
N ALA A 45 -6.94 6.28 3.41
CA ALA A 45 -5.72 5.61 3.85
C ALA A 45 -5.60 5.56 5.37
N ARG A 46 -6.22 6.49 6.07
CA ARG A 46 -6.25 6.54 7.54
C ARG A 46 -7.48 5.88 8.14
N SER A 47 -8.41 5.44 7.33
CA SER A 47 -9.68 4.87 7.78
C SER A 47 -9.64 3.35 7.67
N HIS A 48 -10.35 2.68 8.59
CA HIS A 48 -10.50 1.23 8.52
C HIS A 48 -11.56 0.87 7.44
N PRO A 49 -11.33 -0.15 6.61
CA PRO A 49 -10.15 -1.01 6.56
C PRO A 49 -8.96 -0.32 5.90
N THR A 50 -7.83 -0.31 6.61
CA THR A 50 -6.60 0.32 6.13
C THR A 50 -6.10 -0.37 4.86
N PRO A 51 -5.72 0.37 3.82
CA PRO A 51 -5.21 -0.26 2.60
C PRO A 51 -3.90 -1.01 2.83
N ASP A 52 -3.77 -2.14 2.19
CA ASP A 52 -2.52 -2.89 2.11
C ASP A 52 -1.68 -2.45 0.90
N LEU A 53 -2.32 -1.81 -0.05
CA LEU A 53 -1.70 -1.28 -1.27
C LEU A 53 -2.57 -0.15 -1.81
N ILE A 54 -1.92 0.86 -2.38
CA ILE A 54 -2.60 1.97 -3.06
C ILE A 54 -2.16 2.00 -4.52
N LEU A 55 -3.13 1.99 -5.44
CA LEU A 55 -2.90 2.28 -6.85
C LEU A 55 -3.31 3.73 -7.08
N LEU A 56 -2.37 4.56 -7.52
CA LEU A 56 -2.53 6.01 -7.49
C LEU A 56 -2.18 6.62 -8.84
N ASP A 57 -3.13 7.36 -9.43
CA ASP A 57 -2.85 8.13 -10.64
C ASP A 57 -2.01 9.36 -10.29
N VAL A 58 -1.14 9.74 -11.19
CA VAL A 58 -0.30 10.93 -11.04
C VAL A 58 -1.08 12.20 -11.38
N MET A 59 -1.82 12.17 -12.50
CA MET A 59 -2.50 13.36 -13.01
C MET A 59 -3.92 13.46 -12.47
N MET A 60 -4.09 14.30 -11.44
CA MET A 60 -5.40 14.57 -10.85
C MET A 60 -5.51 16.05 -10.49
N PRO A 61 -6.73 16.65 -10.56
CA PRO A 61 -6.93 18.02 -10.09
C PRO A 61 -6.69 18.15 -8.59
N GLY A 62 -6.25 19.30 -8.15
CA GLY A 62 -5.91 19.53 -6.75
C GLY A 62 -4.59 18.87 -6.41
N LEU A 63 -4.56 18.01 -5.41
CA LEU A 63 -3.39 17.20 -5.12
C LEU A 63 -3.15 16.18 -6.22
N ASP A 64 -2.00 16.25 -6.88
CA ASP A 64 -1.62 15.23 -7.85
C ASP A 64 -1.08 13.98 -7.12
N GLY A 65 -0.72 12.94 -7.89
CA GLY A 65 -0.25 11.69 -7.31
C GLY A 65 1.07 11.84 -6.54
N TYR A 66 1.98 12.67 -7.02
CA TYR A 66 3.26 12.90 -6.33
C TYR A 66 3.04 13.59 -4.98
N GLN A 67 2.22 14.62 -4.97
CA GLN A 67 1.89 15.35 -3.74
C GLN A 67 1.16 14.44 -2.75
N THR A 68 0.25 13.61 -3.23
CA THR A 68 -0.49 12.66 -2.40
C THR A 68 0.48 11.66 -1.76
N LEU A 69 1.40 11.10 -2.54
CA LEU A 69 2.39 10.17 -2.02
C LEU A 69 3.29 10.83 -0.98
N GLU A 70 3.73 12.05 -1.24
CA GLU A 70 4.55 12.81 -0.30
C GLU A 70 3.86 12.94 1.06
N ARG A 71 2.57 13.26 1.06
CA ARG A 71 1.78 13.36 2.30
C ARG A 71 1.58 12.02 2.98
N LEU A 72 1.39 10.95 2.21
CA LEU A 72 1.30 9.60 2.77
C LEU A 72 2.59 9.22 3.49
N ARG A 73 3.74 9.56 2.93
CA ARG A 73 5.05 9.25 3.51
C ARG A 73 5.37 10.11 4.73
N ALA A 74 4.82 11.32 4.82
CA ALA A 74 5.00 12.22 5.95
C ALA A 74 4.16 11.82 7.18
N ASP A 75 3.11 11.03 7.00
CA ASP A 75 2.22 10.60 8.07
C ASP A 75 2.67 9.23 8.60
N PRO A 76 3.04 9.13 9.89
CA PRO A 76 3.45 7.84 10.46
C PRO A 76 2.42 6.72 10.32
N PHE A 77 1.13 7.07 10.23
CA PHE A 77 0.05 6.09 10.10
C PHE A 77 0.00 5.45 8.71
N THR A 78 0.43 6.18 7.66
CA THR A 78 0.28 5.74 6.27
C THR A 78 1.61 5.54 5.54
N ARG A 79 2.72 5.94 6.14
CA ARG A 79 4.02 5.98 5.44
C ARG A 79 4.54 4.62 4.95
N GLU A 80 4.06 3.53 5.51
CA GLU A 80 4.51 2.19 5.12
C GLU A 80 3.60 1.51 4.10
N ILE A 81 2.48 2.14 3.75
CA ILE A 81 1.58 1.58 2.74
C ILE A 81 2.26 1.66 1.38
N PRO A 82 2.47 0.52 0.69
CA PRO A 82 3.08 0.55 -0.64
C PRO A 82 2.16 1.24 -1.64
N VAL A 83 2.76 2.03 -2.54
CA VAL A 83 2.04 2.78 -3.57
C VAL A 83 2.61 2.43 -4.93
N ILE A 84 1.74 2.04 -5.85
CA ILE A 84 2.05 1.86 -7.27
C ILE A 84 1.40 3.01 -8.03
N PHE A 85 2.17 3.75 -8.82
CA PHE A 85 1.57 4.73 -9.75
C PHE A 85 0.98 4.00 -10.95
N VAL A 86 -0.25 4.34 -11.32
CA VAL A 86 -0.94 3.81 -12.50
C VAL A 86 -1.41 5.01 -13.31
N THR A 87 -0.67 5.39 -14.34
CA THR A 87 -0.87 6.68 -14.99
C THR A 87 -0.53 6.67 -16.47
N ALA A 88 -1.11 7.62 -17.21
CA ALA A 88 -0.77 7.87 -18.61
C ALA A 88 0.56 8.64 -18.77
N VAL A 89 1.08 9.23 -17.70
CA VAL A 89 2.37 9.91 -17.73
C VAL A 89 3.46 8.86 -17.89
N GLY A 90 4.05 8.78 -19.08
CA GLY A 90 5.01 7.73 -19.43
C GLY A 90 6.43 8.26 -19.55
N GLY A 91 7.35 7.34 -19.87
CA GLY A 91 8.75 7.62 -20.10
C GLY A 91 9.63 7.28 -18.91
N SER A 92 10.92 7.06 -19.21
CA SER A 92 11.89 6.64 -18.21
C SER A 92 12.08 7.66 -17.10
N GLU A 93 12.06 8.94 -17.43
CA GLU A 93 12.23 10.02 -16.44
C GLU A 93 11.07 10.06 -15.46
N ALA A 94 9.83 9.90 -15.95
CA ALA A 94 8.65 9.88 -15.09
C ALA A 94 8.67 8.66 -14.17
N GLN A 95 9.06 7.50 -14.66
CA GLN A 95 9.18 6.28 -13.87
C GLN A 95 10.24 6.42 -12.77
N LEU A 96 11.42 6.95 -13.14
CA LEU A 96 12.49 7.19 -12.17
C LEU A 96 12.08 8.18 -11.10
N HIS A 97 11.38 9.25 -11.49
CA HIS A 97 10.87 10.24 -10.54
C HIS A 97 9.87 9.61 -9.57
N GLY A 98 8.91 8.84 -10.09
CA GLY A 98 7.92 8.15 -9.26
C GLY A 98 8.57 7.23 -8.23
N LEU A 99 9.55 6.45 -8.64
CA LEU A 99 10.27 5.57 -7.73
C LEU A 99 11.12 6.37 -6.72
N ALA A 100 11.73 7.47 -7.16
CA ALA A 100 12.54 8.32 -6.29
C ALA A 100 11.73 8.98 -5.19
N VAL A 101 10.46 9.33 -5.43
CA VAL A 101 9.59 9.92 -4.40
C VAL A 101 8.95 8.89 -3.48
N GLY A 102 9.21 7.60 -3.72
CA GLY A 102 8.84 6.56 -2.78
C GLY A 102 7.79 5.56 -3.25
N ALA A 103 7.42 5.56 -4.54
CA ALA A 103 6.56 4.51 -5.08
C ALA A 103 7.34 3.19 -5.18
N VAL A 104 6.63 2.07 -4.97
CA VAL A 104 7.26 0.74 -5.08
C VAL A 104 7.27 0.24 -6.51
N ASP A 105 6.39 0.77 -7.36
CA ASP A 105 6.33 0.39 -8.77
C ASP A 105 5.60 1.47 -9.57
N TYR A 106 5.61 1.32 -10.88
CA TYR A 106 5.02 2.28 -11.82
C TYR A 106 4.41 1.50 -12.99
N ILE A 107 3.13 1.72 -13.24
CA ILE A 107 2.40 1.07 -14.33
C ILE A 107 1.88 2.14 -15.27
N SER A 108 2.22 2.02 -16.56
CA SER A 108 1.74 2.95 -17.59
C SER A 108 0.39 2.54 -18.14
N LYS A 109 -0.48 3.50 -18.38
CA LYS A 109 -1.73 3.26 -19.11
C LYS A 109 -1.43 3.23 -20.63
N PRO A 110 -2.17 2.47 -21.43
CA PRO A 110 -3.40 1.71 -21.10
C PRO A 110 -3.09 0.49 -20.24
N ILE A 111 -4.05 0.13 -19.39
CA ILE A 111 -3.90 -0.95 -18.42
C ILE A 111 -3.84 -2.30 -19.15
N ASP A 112 -2.81 -3.07 -18.84
CA ASP A 112 -2.68 -4.46 -19.24
C ASP A 112 -3.11 -5.33 -18.04
N PRO A 113 -4.29 -5.96 -18.06
CA PRO A 113 -4.81 -6.67 -16.89
C PRO A 113 -3.86 -7.70 -16.27
N PRO A 114 -3.23 -8.61 -17.03
CA PRO A 114 -2.30 -9.55 -16.42
C PRO A 114 -1.12 -8.87 -15.72
N LEU A 115 -0.62 -7.77 -16.29
CA LEU A 115 0.50 -7.02 -15.70
C LEU A 115 0.09 -6.36 -14.39
N VAL A 116 -1.08 -5.71 -14.36
CA VAL A 116 -1.59 -5.07 -13.14
C VAL A 116 -1.78 -6.10 -12.02
N LEU A 117 -2.42 -7.23 -12.34
CA LEU A 117 -2.64 -8.29 -11.36
C LEU A 117 -1.31 -8.84 -10.81
N ALA A 118 -0.33 -9.07 -11.67
CA ALA A 118 0.98 -9.56 -11.25
C ALA A 118 1.69 -8.57 -10.33
N ARG A 119 1.67 -7.28 -10.67
CA ARG A 119 2.31 -6.23 -9.87
C ARG A 119 1.63 -6.05 -8.52
N VAL A 120 0.30 -6.04 -8.51
CA VAL A 120 -0.48 -5.94 -7.27
C VAL A 120 -0.19 -7.13 -6.37
N ASN A 121 -0.25 -8.34 -6.91
CA ASN A 121 -0.01 -9.55 -6.14
C ASN A 121 1.39 -9.57 -5.53
N THR A 122 2.41 -9.18 -6.30
CA THR A 122 3.79 -9.11 -5.81
C THR A 122 3.91 -8.16 -4.61
N GLN A 123 3.33 -6.98 -4.71
CA GLN A 123 3.43 -5.99 -3.62
C GLN A 123 2.63 -6.40 -2.38
N ILE A 124 1.47 -7.03 -2.57
CA ILE A 124 0.69 -7.56 -1.45
C ILE A 124 1.47 -8.65 -0.72
N GLU A 125 2.07 -9.59 -1.46
CA GLU A 125 2.89 -10.65 -0.86
C GLU A 125 4.08 -10.08 -0.09
N LEU A 126 4.76 -9.08 -0.65
CA LEU A 126 5.89 -8.43 0.01
C LEU A 126 5.45 -7.72 1.30
N LYS A 127 4.31 -7.04 1.27
CA LYS A 127 3.78 -6.39 2.45
C LYS A 127 3.41 -7.39 3.53
N GLN A 128 2.74 -8.47 3.17
CA GLN A 128 2.36 -9.53 4.11
C GLN A 128 3.59 -10.17 4.76
N ALA A 129 4.63 -10.42 3.98
CA ALA A 129 5.90 -10.97 4.50
C ALA A 129 6.57 -9.99 5.46
N ARG A 130 6.58 -8.69 5.13
CA ARG A 130 7.15 -7.65 5.98
C ARG A 130 6.38 -7.53 7.30
N ASP A 131 5.06 -7.54 7.24
CA ASP A 131 4.20 -7.46 8.43
C ASP A 131 4.39 -8.69 9.32
N TRP A 132 4.48 -9.87 8.71
CA TRP A 132 4.76 -11.11 9.43
C TRP A 132 6.10 -11.05 10.16
N LEU A 133 7.15 -10.55 9.50
CA LEU A 133 8.47 -10.39 10.10
C LEU A 133 8.46 -9.41 11.26
N LYS A 134 7.72 -8.31 11.15
CA LYS A 134 7.57 -7.34 12.25
C LYS A 134 6.89 -7.99 13.46
N ASP A 135 5.83 -8.73 13.24
CA ASP A 135 5.11 -9.43 14.31
C ASP A 135 6.00 -10.46 14.99
N LYS A 136 6.77 -11.22 14.20
CA LYS A 136 7.73 -12.20 14.73
C LYS A 136 8.84 -11.54 15.52
N ASN A 137 9.39 -10.42 15.04
CA ASN A 137 10.43 -9.67 15.75
C ASN A 137 9.91 -9.15 17.09
N ALA A 138 8.70 -8.58 17.11
CA ALA A 138 8.09 -8.08 18.34
C ALA A 138 7.89 -9.22 19.36
N TRP A 139 7.42 -10.37 18.89
CA TRP A 139 7.24 -11.54 19.73
C TRP A 139 8.57 -12.04 20.30
N LEU A 140 9.61 -12.15 19.45
CA LEU A 140 10.94 -12.60 19.86
C LEU A 140 11.58 -11.65 20.86
N GLU A 141 11.47 -10.34 20.63
CA GLU A 141 11.99 -9.34 21.57
C GLU A 141 11.30 -9.46 22.93
N SER A 142 9.99 -9.62 22.94
CA SER A 142 9.20 -9.82 24.15
C SER A 142 9.62 -11.10 24.88
N GLU A 143 9.82 -12.20 24.16
CA GLU A 143 10.25 -13.47 24.72
C GLU A 143 11.65 -13.41 25.29
N VAL A 144 12.58 -12.76 24.62
CA VAL A 144 13.94 -12.52 25.10
C VAL A 144 13.93 -11.71 26.38
N ALA A 145 13.17 -10.60 26.41
CA ALA A 145 13.05 -9.76 27.60
C ALA A 145 12.51 -10.55 28.79
N ARG A 146 11.49 -11.39 28.57
CA ARG A 146 10.91 -12.25 29.62
C ARG A 146 11.95 -13.23 30.18
N ARG A 147 12.70 -13.89 29.31
CA ARG A 147 13.74 -14.85 29.73
C ARG A 147 14.88 -14.17 30.45
N MET A 148 15.29 -12.98 30.04
CA MET A 148 16.33 -12.21 30.72
C MET A 148 15.88 -11.81 32.12
N ALA A 149 14.63 -11.40 32.31
CA ALA A 149 14.07 -11.08 33.63
C ALA A 149 14.04 -12.31 34.54
N GLU A 150 13.65 -13.47 34.02
CA GLU A 150 13.67 -14.73 34.76
C GLU A 150 15.08 -15.11 35.21
N ASN A 151 16.08 -14.96 34.32
CA ASN A 151 17.47 -15.26 34.66
C ASN A 151 18.03 -14.32 35.73
N GLU A 152 17.69 -13.03 35.65
CA GLU A 152 18.08 -12.07 36.71
C GLU A 152 17.49 -12.45 38.07
N THR A 153 16.23 -12.87 38.09
CA THR A 153 15.56 -13.32 39.31
C THR A 153 16.26 -14.55 39.89
N ILE A 154 16.66 -15.49 39.05
CA ILE A 154 17.35 -16.71 39.47
C ILE A 154 18.76 -16.36 40.03
N GLN A 155 19.46 -15.44 39.41
CA GLN A 155 20.80 -15.03 39.83
C GLN A 155 20.81 -14.26 41.15
N THR A 156 19.70 -13.65 41.52
CA THR A 156 19.60 -12.85 42.74
C THR A 156 19.33 -13.68 44.01
N ILE A 157 19.08 -14.94 43.84
CA ILE A 157 18.92 -15.90 44.96
C ILE A 157 20.29 -16.45 45.37
#